data_73e81e933aea192956cda7663cf970df
#
_entry.id   73e81e933aea192956cda7663cf970df
#
_cell.length_a   1.000
_cell.length_b   1.000
_cell.length_c   1.000
_cell.angle_alpha   90.00
_cell.angle_beta   90.00
_cell.angle_gamma   90.00
#
_symmetry.space_group_name_H-M   'P 1'
#
loop_
_entity.id
_entity.type
_entity.pdbx_description
1 polymer ?
#
loop_
_entity_poly.entity_id
_entity_poly.type
_entity_poly.pdbx_seq_one_letter_code
_entity_poly.pdbx_strand_id
1 'polypeptide(L)'
;VVVSDGELTTTTDEQGIYRLKSKKPCGTVFISTPAGFRAALKDDVRLNYWRTLQYEPGKQERHDFELERVKDSKFSLLLLSDTHFCNNPKIEDLYHFEKMVLPIVKEAVEKSGDVPTYSFILGDITWDRFWYETGFDIERVPSYLKELGYPTPVFGVMGNHDNDPSTIPDDLADFNGSKRYRNVFGPTYYSMNVGSTHIVVLDNIVFKNEVKPDQKQHKGVVGSRNYDLYFTDRQLAWLERDLSYITNKKTPIIVCMHAP
;
A
#
# COMPACT_ATOMS: atom_id res chain seq x y z
N VAL A 1 -18.28 2.66 -9.30
CA VAL A 1 -16.97 2.42 -8.68
C VAL A 1 -15.91 2.42 -9.78
N VAL A 2 -14.80 3.10 -9.57
CA VAL A 2 -13.65 3.05 -10.48
C VAL A 2 -12.86 1.79 -10.18
N VAL A 3 -12.45 1.06 -11.23
CA VAL A 3 -11.64 -0.16 -11.16
C VAL A 3 -10.39 0.05 -12.03
N SER A 4 -9.23 -0.36 -11.55
CA SER A 4 -7.96 -0.17 -12.23
C SER A 4 -7.04 -1.40 -12.12
N ASP A 5 -6.13 -1.55 -13.10
CA ASP A 5 -5.01 -2.48 -13.05
C ASP A 5 -3.65 -1.78 -12.82
N GLY A 6 -3.69 -0.48 -12.49
CA GLY A 6 -2.52 0.38 -12.35
C GLY A 6 -2.06 1.05 -13.64
N GLU A 7 -2.69 0.77 -14.77
CA GLU A 7 -2.47 1.48 -16.04
C GLU A 7 -3.80 1.96 -16.61
N LEU A 8 -4.74 1.05 -16.78
CA LEU A 8 -6.06 1.33 -17.31
C LEU A 8 -7.08 1.46 -16.19
N THR A 9 -8.14 2.21 -16.48
CA THR A 9 -9.28 2.37 -15.58
C THR A 9 -10.58 2.07 -16.32
N THR A 10 -11.59 1.62 -15.58
CA THR A 10 -12.97 1.47 -16.03
C THR A 10 -13.91 1.78 -14.87
N THR A 11 -15.20 1.86 -15.13
CA THR A 11 -16.22 2.01 -14.08
C THR A 11 -17.17 0.84 -14.08
N THR A 12 -17.77 0.57 -12.93
CA THR A 12 -18.90 -0.35 -12.84
C THR A 12 -20.14 0.28 -13.49
N ASP A 13 -20.99 -0.57 -14.08
CA ASP A 13 -22.36 -0.21 -14.47
C ASP A 13 -23.32 -0.14 -13.26
N GLU A 14 -24.61 0.06 -13.52
CA GLU A 14 -25.67 0.14 -12.50
C GLU A 14 -25.86 -1.17 -11.72
N GLN A 15 -25.47 -2.30 -12.31
CA GLN A 15 -25.50 -3.62 -11.67
C GLN A 15 -24.21 -3.93 -10.90
N GLY A 16 -23.25 -3.02 -10.90
CA GLY A 16 -21.94 -3.19 -10.24
C GLY A 16 -20.95 -4.03 -11.07
N ILE A 17 -21.25 -4.30 -12.35
CA ILE A 17 -20.40 -5.10 -13.23
C ILE A 17 -19.38 -4.19 -13.93
N TYR A 18 -18.14 -4.65 -14.01
CA TYR A 18 -17.08 -3.99 -14.78
C TYR A 18 -16.39 -4.95 -15.75
N ARG A 19 -15.75 -4.39 -16.76
CA ARG A 19 -14.90 -5.12 -17.71
C ARG A 19 -13.65 -4.29 -17.97
N LEU A 20 -12.48 -4.90 -17.78
CA LEU A 20 -11.19 -4.27 -17.99
C LEU A 20 -10.30 -5.17 -18.87
N LYS A 21 -9.85 -4.66 -20.03
CA LYS A 21 -8.89 -5.38 -20.89
C LYS A 21 -7.47 -5.06 -20.43
N SER A 22 -7.00 -5.83 -19.45
CA SER A 22 -5.72 -5.62 -18.81
C SER A 22 -4.58 -6.40 -19.48
N LYS A 23 -3.42 -5.77 -19.59
CA LYS A 23 -2.12 -6.44 -19.83
C LYS A 23 -1.44 -6.86 -18.52
N LYS A 24 -2.11 -6.64 -17.38
CA LYS A 24 -1.66 -6.99 -16.02
C LYS A 24 -0.31 -6.35 -15.63
N PRO A 25 -0.08 -5.06 -15.92
CA PRO A 25 1.23 -4.44 -15.80
C PRO A 25 1.73 -4.35 -14.36
N CYS A 26 0.81 -4.23 -13.39
CA CYS A 26 1.12 -4.10 -11.96
C CYS A 26 0.79 -5.35 -11.15
N GLY A 27 0.33 -6.43 -11.80
CA GLY A 27 0.03 -7.70 -11.13
C GLY A 27 -1.19 -7.68 -10.21
N THR A 28 -1.92 -6.57 -10.15
CA THR A 28 -3.10 -6.38 -9.30
C THR A 28 -4.24 -5.72 -10.06
N VAL A 29 -5.46 -5.98 -9.62
CA VAL A 29 -6.64 -5.18 -9.95
C VAL A 29 -7.21 -4.63 -8.64
N PHE A 30 -7.62 -3.37 -8.63
CA PHE A 30 -8.08 -2.69 -7.43
C PHE A 30 -9.20 -1.69 -7.74
N ILE A 31 -9.90 -1.30 -6.69
CA ILE A 31 -10.97 -0.30 -6.76
C ILE A 31 -10.56 1.00 -6.07
N SER A 32 -10.94 2.13 -6.65
CA SER A 32 -11.02 3.39 -5.93
C SER A 32 -12.35 3.39 -5.17
N THR A 33 -12.27 3.20 -3.86
CA THR A 33 -13.46 3.11 -3.00
C THR A 33 -14.26 4.40 -3.07
N PRO A 34 -15.57 4.37 -3.34
CA PRO A 34 -16.38 5.58 -3.41
C PRO A 34 -16.69 6.13 -2.01
N ALA A 35 -16.92 7.44 -1.90
CA ALA A 35 -17.37 8.08 -0.67
C ALA A 35 -18.64 7.42 -0.13
N GLY A 36 -18.77 7.34 1.19
CA GLY A 36 -19.87 6.65 1.86
C GLY A 36 -19.74 5.13 1.92
N PHE A 37 -18.61 4.59 1.45
CA PHE A 37 -18.31 3.16 1.48
C PHE A 37 -16.87 2.91 1.88
N ARG A 38 -16.62 1.71 2.41
CA ARG A 38 -15.27 1.15 2.55
C ARG A 38 -15.27 -0.26 1.97
N ALA A 39 -14.12 -0.73 1.53
CA ALA A 39 -13.96 -2.14 1.20
C ALA A 39 -14.08 -2.99 2.48
N ALA A 40 -14.63 -4.20 2.37
CA ALA A 40 -14.73 -5.13 3.50
C ALA A 40 -13.34 -5.41 4.10
N LEU A 41 -13.29 -5.66 5.41
CA LEU A 41 -12.06 -6.06 6.09
C LEU A 41 -11.60 -7.45 5.61
N LYS A 42 -10.33 -7.59 5.36
CA LYS A 42 -9.71 -8.87 5.00
C LYS A 42 -9.31 -9.68 6.26
N ASP A 43 -8.74 -9.00 7.25
CA ASP A 43 -8.13 -9.63 8.44
C ASP A 43 -7.99 -8.66 9.62
N ASP A 44 -9.03 -7.97 9.99
CA ASP A 44 -9.11 -6.98 11.07
C ASP A 44 -8.28 -5.70 10.85
N VAL A 45 -7.17 -5.77 10.12
CA VAL A 45 -6.24 -4.65 9.89
C VAL A 45 -6.10 -4.24 8.42
N ARG A 46 -6.52 -5.05 7.45
CA ARG A 46 -6.42 -4.72 6.02
C ARG A 46 -7.78 -4.66 5.36
N LEU A 47 -7.93 -3.77 4.39
CA LEU A 47 -9.12 -3.66 3.56
C LEU A 47 -8.96 -4.42 2.24
N ASN A 48 -10.05 -5.03 1.78
CA ASN A 48 -10.06 -5.96 0.66
C ASN A 48 -10.36 -5.27 -0.68
N TYR A 49 -9.67 -4.14 -0.97
CA TYR A 49 -9.89 -3.28 -2.13
C TYR A 49 -9.10 -3.70 -3.38
N TRP A 50 -8.29 -4.75 -3.31
CA TRP A 50 -7.47 -5.24 -4.42
C TRP A 50 -7.46 -6.77 -4.50
N ARG A 51 -7.06 -7.29 -5.69
CA ARG A 51 -6.84 -8.72 -5.97
C ARG A 51 -5.58 -8.88 -6.78
N THR A 52 -4.86 -9.99 -6.58
CA THR A 52 -3.74 -10.39 -7.42
C THR A 52 -4.26 -10.96 -8.74
N LEU A 53 -3.65 -10.55 -9.84
CA LEU A 53 -3.93 -11.06 -11.18
C LEU A 53 -3.01 -12.25 -11.50
N GLN A 54 -3.56 -13.25 -12.19
CA GLN A 54 -2.78 -14.37 -12.68
C GLN A 54 -2.09 -14.00 -14.00
N TYR A 55 -0.79 -14.36 -14.13
CA TYR A 55 0.00 -14.08 -15.34
C TYR A 55 -0.22 -15.13 -16.43
N GLU A 56 -1.48 -15.42 -16.77
CA GLU A 56 -1.80 -16.30 -17.91
C GLU A 56 -2.34 -15.44 -19.05
N PRO A 57 -1.61 -15.34 -20.18
CA PRO A 57 -2.08 -14.56 -21.34
C PRO A 57 -3.43 -15.08 -21.85
N GLY A 58 -4.34 -14.14 -22.16
CA GLY A 58 -5.65 -14.45 -22.72
C GLY A 58 -6.67 -15.06 -21.74
N LYS A 59 -6.30 -15.30 -20.48
CA LYS A 59 -7.22 -15.82 -19.47
C LYS A 59 -8.15 -14.72 -18.97
N GLN A 60 -9.44 -14.97 -19.01
CA GLN A 60 -10.43 -14.13 -18.36
C GLN A 60 -10.47 -14.48 -16.86
N GLU A 61 -10.40 -13.47 -16.01
CA GLU A 61 -10.51 -13.60 -14.56
C GLU A 61 -11.75 -12.85 -14.06
N ARG A 62 -12.35 -13.35 -12.98
CA ARG A 62 -13.42 -12.68 -12.26
C ARG A 62 -12.91 -12.27 -10.89
N HIS A 63 -13.06 -10.98 -10.58
CA HIS A 63 -12.69 -10.40 -9.30
C HIS A 63 -13.86 -9.56 -8.77
N ASP A 64 -14.40 -9.99 -7.64
CA ASP A 64 -15.51 -9.32 -6.97
C ASP A 64 -14.96 -8.54 -5.76
N PHE A 65 -15.54 -7.37 -5.50
CA PHE A 65 -15.21 -6.50 -4.36
C PHE A 65 -16.46 -6.23 -3.55
N GLU A 66 -16.38 -6.45 -2.25
CA GLU A 66 -17.45 -6.18 -1.32
C GLU A 66 -17.23 -4.81 -0.67
N LEU A 67 -18.30 -4.00 -0.64
CA LEU A 67 -18.30 -2.66 -0.08
C LEU A 67 -19.32 -2.56 1.05
N GLU A 68 -18.91 -2.02 2.17
CA GLU A 68 -19.74 -1.72 3.33
C GLU A 68 -20.07 -0.23 3.38
N ARG A 69 -21.31 0.13 3.72
CA ARG A 69 -21.69 1.53 3.93
C ARG A 69 -21.07 2.09 5.19
N VAL A 70 -20.50 3.29 5.11
CA VAL A 70 -19.95 4.02 6.24
C VAL A 70 -20.43 5.47 6.24
N LYS A 71 -20.56 6.05 7.43
CA LYS A 71 -20.85 7.48 7.59
C LYS A 71 -19.52 8.22 7.67
N ASP A 72 -19.00 8.68 6.54
CA ASP A 72 -17.67 9.26 6.40
C ASP A 72 -17.67 10.77 6.11
N SER A 73 -18.78 11.47 6.33
CA SER A 73 -18.83 12.94 6.21
C SER A 73 -17.81 13.65 7.12
N LYS A 74 -17.43 12.97 8.20
CA LYS A 74 -16.26 13.24 9.03
C LYS A 74 -15.43 11.97 9.10
N PHE A 75 -14.14 12.09 9.04
CA PHE A 75 -13.20 10.98 9.16
C PHE A 75 -11.89 11.45 9.80
N SER A 76 -11.12 10.52 10.32
CA SER A 76 -9.78 10.75 10.86
C SER A 76 -8.75 9.94 10.10
N LEU A 77 -7.60 10.55 9.85
CA LEU A 77 -6.43 9.88 9.30
C LEU A 77 -5.32 9.88 10.34
N LEU A 78 -4.78 8.71 10.65
CA LEU A 78 -3.57 8.55 11.43
C LEU A 78 -2.42 8.29 10.46
N LEU A 79 -1.47 9.20 10.44
CA LEU A 79 -0.31 9.11 9.56
C LEU A 79 0.89 8.69 10.39
N LEU A 80 1.43 7.51 10.10
CA LEU A 80 2.67 7.01 10.66
C LEU A 80 3.71 7.00 9.54
N SER A 81 4.97 7.17 9.86
CA SER A 81 6.05 7.06 8.89
C SER A 81 7.21 6.28 9.50
N ASP A 82 7.95 5.56 8.68
CA ASP A 82 9.23 4.99 9.05
C ASP A 82 9.15 4.08 10.29
N THR A 83 8.18 3.19 10.32
CA THR A 83 8.03 2.24 11.44
C THR A 83 9.18 1.25 11.52
N HIS A 84 9.82 0.93 10.40
CA HIS A 84 11.01 0.12 10.28
C HIS A 84 10.95 -1.20 11.06
N PHE A 85 9.80 -1.87 11.07
CA PHE A 85 9.65 -3.15 11.76
C PHE A 85 10.68 -4.18 11.25
N CYS A 86 11.50 -4.68 12.14
CA CYS A 86 12.52 -5.67 11.79
C CYS A 86 12.81 -6.69 12.89
N ASN A 87 12.15 -6.56 14.04
CA ASN A 87 12.34 -7.45 15.20
C ASN A 87 13.84 -7.61 15.57
N ASN A 88 14.57 -6.51 15.57
CA ASN A 88 15.98 -6.53 15.94
C ASN A 88 16.17 -6.13 17.40
N PRO A 89 16.67 -7.04 18.28
CA PRO A 89 16.76 -6.78 19.72
C PRO A 89 17.74 -5.65 20.08
N LYS A 90 18.62 -5.22 19.15
CA LYS A 90 19.52 -4.09 19.39
C LYS A 90 18.88 -2.75 19.03
N ILE A 91 17.83 -2.76 18.22
CA ILE A 91 17.10 -1.56 17.78
C ILE A 91 15.86 -1.36 18.64
N GLU A 92 15.31 -2.47 19.16
CA GLU A 92 14.10 -2.49 20.01
C GLU A 92 12.87 -1.86 19.32
N ASP A 93 12.82 -1.97 17.96
CA ASP A 93 11.80 -1.37 17.10
C ASP A 93 10.37 -1.78 17.51
N LEU A 94 10.13 -3.07 17.68
CA LEU A 94 8.82 -3.57 18.09
C LEU A 94 8.45 -3.10 19.51
N TYR A 95 9.39 -3.12 20.44
CA TYR A 95 9.19 -2.64 21.80
C TYR A 95 8.78 -1.15 21.81
N HIS A 96 9.49 -0.31 21.05
CA HIS A 96 9.17 1.10 20.97
C HIS A 96 7.78 1.33 20.34
N PHE A 97 7.45 0.60 19.28
CA PHE A 97 6.12 0.68 18.70
C PHE A 97 5.02 0.29 19.70
N GLU A 98 5.18 -0.84 20.37
CA GLU A 98 4.21 -1.35 21.34
C GLU A 98 4.03 -0.44 22.55
N LYS A 99 5.11 0.13 23.06
CA LYS A 99 5.09 0.90 24.33
C LYS A 99 4.86 2.39 24.13
N MET A 100 5.23 2.94 22.98
CA MET A 100 5.18 4.38 22.76
C MET A 100 4.15 4.77 21.70
N VAL A 101 4.11 4.08 20.55
CA VAL A 101 3.25 4.47 19.42
C VAL A 101 1.84 3.92 19.57
N LEU A 102 1.70 2.62 19.83
CA LEU A 102 0.41 1.95 19.88
C LEU A 102 -0.55 2.54 20.95
N PRO A 103 -0.11 2.92 22.17
CA PRO A 103 -0.99 3.58 23.12
C PRO A 103 -1.54 4.91 22.62
N ILE A 104 -0.71 5.72 21.93
CA ILE A 104 -1.12 6.99 21.34
C ILE A 104 -2.16 6.76 20.24
N VAL A 105 -1.94 5.76 19.39
CA VAL A 105 -2.89 5.37 18.34
C VAL A 105 -4.23 4.95 18.95
N LYS A 106 -4.22 4.09 19.96
CA LYS A 106 -5.44 3.64 20.64
C LYS A 106 -6.20 4.79 21.28
N GLU A 107 -5.50 5.70 21.98
CA GLU A 107 -6.09 6.90 22.57
C GLU A 107 -6.71 7.83 21.50
N ALA A 108 -6.02 8.03 20.36
CA ALA A 108 -6.52 8.84 19.27
C ALA A 108 -7.81 8.27 18.66
N VAL A 109 -7.88 6.95 18.49
CA VAL A 109 -9.08 6.26 17.98
C VAL A 109 -10.22 6.34 18.99
N GLU A 110 -9.96 6.13 20.28
CA GLU A 110 -10.95 6.27 21.33
C GLU A 110 -11.55 7.69 21.36
N LYS A 111 -10.71 8.72 21.24
CA LYS A 111 -11.15 10.12 21.16
C LYS A 111 -11.96 10.42 19.89
N SER A 112 -11.73 9.70 18.80
CA SER A 112 -12.49 9.86 17.55
C SER A 112 -13.92 9.32 17.66
N GLY A 113 -14.21 8.43 18.64
CA GLY A 113 -15.52 7.82 18.84
C GLY A 113 -16.03 7.08 17.59
N ASP A 114 -17.24 7.40 17.12
CA ASP A 114 -17.86 6.76 15.96
C ASP A 114 -17.35 7.29 14.59
N VAL A 115 -16.37 8.19 14.60
CA VAL A 115 -15.80 8.72 13.35
C VAL A 115 -14.89 7.68 12.69
N PRO A 116 -15.14 7.32 11.41
CA PRO A 116 -14.28 6.39 10.69
C PRO A 116 -12.82 6.86 10.72
N THR A 117 -11.95 6.00 11.21
CA THR A 117 -10.53 6.32 11.34
C THR A 117 -9.71 5.30 10.53
N TYR A 118 -8.76 5.79 9.76
CA TYR A 118 -7.87 4.99 8.92
C TYR A 118 -6.42 5.34 9.23
N SER A 119 -5.55 4.33 9.26
CA SER A 119 -4.11 4.55 9.38
C SER A 119 -3.43 4.40 8.04
N PHE A 120 -2.50 5.32 7.74
CA PHE A 120 -1.55 5.20 6.63
C PHE A 120 -0.15 5.08 7.23
N ILE A 121 0.59 4.05 6.82
CA ILE A 121 2.03 3.98 7.08
C ILE A 121 2.72 4.49 5.81
N LEU A 122 3.32 5.68 5.93
CA LEU A 122 3.87 6.45 4.80
C LEU A 122 5.25 5.95 4.36
N GLY A 123 5.37 4.66 4.14
CA GLY A 123 6.59 4.01 3.69
C GLY A 123 7.54 3.59 4.81
N ASP A 124 8.54 2.81 4.42
CA ASP A 124 9.50 2.20 5.32
C ASP A 124 8.81 1.49 6.49
N ILE A 125 7.78 0.70 6.12
CA ILE A 125 6.99 -0.09 7.07
C ILE A 125 7.89 -1.09 7.77
N THR A 126 8.81 -1.68 7.00
CA THR A 126 9.80 -2.64 7.49
C THR A 126 11.21 -2.18 7.17
N TRP A 127 12.20 -2.86 7.73
CA TRP A 127 13.60 -2.63 7.38
C TRP A 127 14.16 -3.85 6.64
N ASP A 128 14.13 -3.80 5.31
CA ASP A 128 14.53 -4.86 4.36
C ASP A 128 15.86 -5.54 4.69
N ARG A 129 16.83 -4.77 5.14
CA ARG A 129 18.16 -5.28 5.53
C ARG A 129 18.11 -6.44 6.52
N PHE A 130 17.10 -6.46 7.39
CA PHE A 130 16.98 -7.44 8.46
C PHE A 130 16.01 -8.58 8.14
N TRP A 131 15.25 -8.53 7.06
CA TRP A 131 14.22 -9.52 6.74
C TRP A 131 14.71 -10.97 6.87
N TYR A 132 15.88 -11.27 6.29
CA TYR A 132 16.44 -12.61 6.30
C TYR A 132 17.28 -12.94 7.55
N GLU A 133 17.68 -11.92 8.32
CA GLU A 133 18.39 -12.11 9.59
C GLU A 133 17.43 -12.47 10.73
N THR A 134 16.33 -11.75 10.83
CA THR A 134 15.38 -11.86 11.95
C THR A 134 14.13 -12.68 11.60
N GLY A 135 13.86 -12.87 10.32
CA GLY A 135 12.62 -13.49 9.84
C GLY A 135 11.39 -12.59 9.97
N PHE A 136 11.59 -11.29 10.21
CA PHE A 136 10.52 -10.30 10.22
C PHE A 136 10.58 -9.47 8.93
N ASP A 137 9.71 -9.77 8.01
CA ASP A 137 9.56 -9.09 6.74
C ASP A 137 8.17 -8.46 6.58
N ILE A 138 7.92 -7.87 5.41
CA ILE A 138 6.66 -7.18 5.12
C ILE A 138 5.43 -8.09 5.26
N GLU A 139 5.57 -9.41 5.01
CA GLU A 139 4.47 -10.36 5.10
C GLU A 139 4.06 -10.64 6.56
N ARG A 140 4.93 -10.38 7.51
CA ARG A 140 4.66 -10.54 8.95
C ARG A 140 3.84 -9.39 9.54
N VAL A 141 3.89 -8.20 8.93
CA VAL A 141 3.30 -6.97 9.47
C VAL A 141 1.80 -7.09 9.80
N PRO A 142 0.92 -7.60 8.91
CA PRO A 142 -0.51 -7.68 9.23
C PRO A 142 -0.81 -8.55 10.44
N SER A 143 -0.16 -9.71 10.56
CA SER A 143 -0.36 -10.60 11.71
C SER A 143 0.17 -9.98 13.00
N TYR A 144 1.30 -9.27 12.95
CA TYR A 144 1.83 -8.55 14.10
C TYR A 144 0.87 -7.45 14.57
N LEU A 145 0.38 -6.60 13.66
CA LEU A 145 -0.59 -5.56 14.01
C LEU A 145 -1.90 -6.15 14.58
N LYS A 146 -2.36 -7.27 14.02
CA LYS A 146 -3.54 -8.00 14.53
C LYS A 146 -3.29 -8.54 15.95
N GLU A 147 -2.15 -9.16 16.20
CA GLU A 147 -1.75 -9.67 17.53
C GLU A 147 -1.73 -8.56 18.58
N LEU A 148 -1.36 -7.34 18.21
CA LEU A 148 -1.37 -6.16 19.07
C LEU A 148 -2.78 -5.57 19.28
N GLY A 149 -3.78 -6.04 18.55
CA GLY A 149 -5.10 -5.42 18.53
C GLY A 149 -5.02 -3.98 18.03
N TYR A 150 -4.34 -3.77 16.88
CA TYR A 150 -4.26 -2.46 16.23
C TYR A 150 -5.66 -1.98 15.84
N PRO A 151 -6.08 -0.76 16.20
CA PRO A 151 -7.50 -0.43 16.28
C PRO A 151 -8.14 0.03 14.97
N THR A 152 -7.39 0.17 13.87
CA THR A 152 -7.91 0.70 12.61
C THR A 152 -7.44 -0.11 11.40
N PRO A 153 -8.15 -0.04 10.27
CA PRO A 153 -7.60 -0.47 9.00
C PRO A 153 -6.32 0.29 8.64
N VAL A 154 -5.35 -0.42 8.07
CA VAL A 154 -4.04 0.12 7.69
C VAL A 154 -3.88 0.09 6.18
N PHE A 155 -3.49 1.22 5.62
CA PHE A 155 -3.06 1.38 4.24
C PHE A 155 -1.53 1.54 4.19
N GLY A 156 -0.90 0.81 3.29
CA GLY A 156 0.54 0.94 3.06
C GLY A 156 0.84 1.97 1.97
N VAL A 157 1.85 2.78 2.18
CA VAL A 157 2.57 3.53 1.16
C VAL A 157 3.91 2.84 0.96
N MET A 158 4.36 2.70 -0.29
CA MET A 158 5.64 2.04 -0.56
C MET A 158 6.80 2.93 -0.15
N GLY A 159 7.72 2.38 0.66
CA GLY A 159 8.99 3.02 1.00
C GLY A 159 10.18 2.26 0.40
N ASN A 160 11.37 2.85 0.47
CA ASN A 160 12.55 2.23 -0.11
C ASN A 160 12.98 0.95 0.63
N HIS A 161 12.65 0.84 1.92
CA HIS A 161 12.93 -0.35 2.73
C HIS A 161 11.81 -1.41 2.72
N ASP A 162 10.81 -1.27 1.85
CA ASP A 162 9.74 -2.24 1.69
C ASP A 162 9.92 -3.14 0.45
N ASN A 163 11.05 -3.00 -0.25
CA ASN A 163 11.46 -3.85 -1.36
C ASN A 163 12.19 -5.11 -0.88
N ASP A 164 12.01 -6.23 -1.57
CA ASP A 164 12.75 -7.46 -1.28
C ASP A 164 14.23 -7.32 -1.66
N PRO A 165 15.16 -7.30 -0.70
CA PRO A 165 16.59 -7.10 -0.96
C PRO A 165 17.26 -8.30 -1.64
N SER A 166 16.57 -9.45 -1.75
CA SER A 166 17.04 -10.63 -2.49
C SER A 166 16.81 -10.53 -3.99
N THR A 167 16.13 -9.49 -4.44
CA THR A 167 15.82 -9.26 -5.85
C THR A 167 17.08 -9.08 -6.68
N ILE A 168 17.15 -9.77 -7.82
CA ILE A 168 18.24 -9.64 -8.79
C ILE A 168 18.17 -8.25 -9.45
N PRO A 169 19.29 -7.53 -9.60
CA PRO A 169 19.34 -6.23 -10.26
C PRO A 169 19.24 -6.38 -11.80
N ASP A 170 18.02 -6.33 -12.31
CA ASP A 170 17.70 -6.35 -13.73
C ASP A 170 16.62 -5.31 -14.06
N ASP A 171 16.15 -5.28 -15.30
CA ASP A 171 15.11 -4.36 -15.78
C ASP A 171 13.76 -4.55 -15.08
N LEU A 172 13.58 -5.66 -14.34
CA LEU A 172 12.38 -5.98 -13.57
C LEU A 172 12.60 -5.84 -12.05
N ALA A 173 13.75 -5.31 -11.62
CA ALA A 173 14.11 -5.22 -10.20
C ALA A 173 13.05 -4.49 -9.37
N ASP A 174 12.52 -3.40 -9.87
CA ASP A 174 11.45 -2.63 -9.22
C ASP A 174 10.16 -3.46 -9.08
N PHE A 175 9.72 -4.09 -10.18
CA PHE A 175 8.54 -4.94 -10.17
C PHE A 175 8.71 -6.17 -9.28
N ASN A 176 9.86 -6.82 -9.31
CA ASN A 176 10.13 -8.02 -8.51
C ASN A 176 10.37 -7.66 -7.04
N GLY A 177 11.07 -6.57 -6.76
CA GLY A 177 11.34 -6.07 -5.41
C GLY A 177 10.07 -5.74 -4.64
N SER A 178 9.11 -5.11 -5.28
CA SER A 178 7.82 -4.75 -4.67
C SER A 178 6.82 -5.91 -4.58
N LYS A 179 7.14 -7.12 -5.06
CA LYS A 179 6.21 -8.26 -5.12
C LYS A 179 5.65 -8.65 -3.75
N ARG A 180 6.50 -8.77 -2.74
CA ARG A 180 6.08 -9.15 -1.37
C ARG A 180 5.19 -8.06 -0.76
N TYR A 181 5.54 -6.79 -0.93
CA TYR A 181 4.69 -5.67 -0.56
C TYR A 181 3.31 -5.77 -1.22
N ARG A 182 3.26 -5.95 -2.56
CA ARG A 182 2.00 -6.07 -3.30
C ARG A 182 1.12 -7.24 -2.86
N ASN A 183 1.71 -8.33 -2.42
CA ASN A 183 0.96 -9.47 -1.87
C ASN A 183 0.29 -9.16 -0.52
N VAL A 184 0.79 -8.17 0.20
CA VAL A 184 0.34 -7.79 1.54
C VAL A 184 -0.56 -6.58 1.51
N PHE A 185 -0.09 -5.48 0.94
CA PHE A 185 -0.74 -4.17 0.96
C PHE A 185 -1.42 -3.81 -0.37
N GLY A 186 -1.20 -4.58 -1.43
CA GLY A 186 -1.80 -4.35 -2.74
C GLY A 186 -0.94 -3.48 -3.65
N PRO A 187 -1.56 -2.73 -4.57
CA PRO A 187 -0.83 -1.89 -5.50
C PRO A 187 0.05 -0.86 -4.78
N THR A 188 1.19 -0.51 -5.37
CA THR A 188 2.11 0.47 -4.78
C THR A 188 1.59 1.91 -4.94
N TYR A 189 0.66 2.13 -5.88
CA TYR A 189 -0.09 3.38 -6.02
C TYR A 189 -1.58 3.09 -6.27
N TYR A 190 -2.44 3.87 -5.68
CA TYR A 190 -3.90 3.69 -5.70
C TYR A 190 -4.61 4.94 -5.18
N SER A 191 -5.94 4.94 -5.25
CA SER A 191 -6.75 6.03 -4.71
C SER A 191 -7.99 5.53 -3.98
N MET A 192 -8.60 6.42 -3.21
CA MET A 192 -9.88 6.22 -2.57
C MET A 192 -10.57 7.55 -2.31
N ASN A 193 -11.89 7.50 -2.09
CA ASN A 193 -12.66 8.65 -1.65
C ASN A 193 -13.16 8.40 -0.23
N VAL A 194 -12.95 9.38 0.65
CA VAL A 194 -13.46 9.36 2.02
C VAL A 194 -14.16 10.69 2.27
N GLY A 195 -15.46 10.63 2.52
CA GLY A 195 -16.28 11.85 2.61
C GLY A 195 -16.20 12.69 1.35
N SER A 196 -15.82 13.97 1.50
CA SER A 196 -15.65 14.89 0.36
C SER A 196 -14.21 14.92 -0.19
N THR A 197 -13.33 14.07 0.31
CA THR A 197 -11.89 14.11 0.00
C THR A 197 -11.50 12.94 -0.88
N HIS A 198 -10.67 13.21 -1.88
CA HIS A 198 -9.98 12.20 -2.67
C HIS A 198 -8.57 12.00 -2.15
N ILE A 199 -8.22 10.77 -1.81
CA ILE A 199 -6.89 10.41 -1.30
C ILE A 199 -6.18 9.59 -2.37
N VAL A 200 -4.98 10.01 -2.72
CA VAL A 200 -4.12 9.34 -3.70
C VAL A 200 -2.84 8.91 -3.01
N VAL A 201 -2.50 7.65 -3.15
CA VAL A 201 -1.20 7.10 -2.75
C VAL A 201 -0.35 6.97 -4.00
N LEU A 202 0.87 7.48 -3.94
CA LEU A 202 1.85 7.41 -5.03
C LEU A 202 3.11 6.71 -4.55
N ASP A 203 3.77 6.02 -5.49
CA ASP A 203 5.04 5.37 -5.32
C ASP A 203 6.10 6.09 -6.16
N ASN A 204 7.04 6.73 -5.50
CA ASN A 204 8.15 7.42 -6.16
C ASN A 204 9.50 6.73 -5.93
N ILE A 205 9.48 5.49 -5.43
CA ILE A 205 10.66 4.66 -5.26
C ILE A 205 10.79 3.72 -6.46
N VAL A 206 11.85 3.84 -7.22
CA VAL A 206 12.17 2.92 -8.31
C VAL A 206 13.40 2.11 -7.93
N PHE A 207 13.16 0.89 -7.49
CA PHE A 207 14.16 0.02 -6.89
C PHE A 207 15.12 -0.55 -7.95
N LYS A 208 16.43 -0.50 -7.69
CA LYS A 208 17.49 -0.96 -8.59
C LYS A 208 18.23 -2.18 -8.07
N ASN A 209 18.55 -2.16 -6.78
CA ASN A 209 19.32 -3.18 -6.09
C ASN A 209 20.66 -3.52 -6.75
N GLU A 210 21.34 -2.54 -7.34
CA GLU A 210 22.61 -2.72 -8.04
C GLU A 210 23.70 -3.28 -7.10
N VAL A 211 24.50 -4.19 -7.61
CA VAL A 211 25.65 -4.73 -6.86
C VAL A 211 26.79 -3.74 -6.90
N LYS A 212 27.34 -3.37 -5.73
CA LYS A 212 28.51 -2.51 -5.59
C LYS A 212 29.70 -3.33 -5.13
N PRO A 213 30.93 -3.04 -5.63
CA PRO A 213 32.13 -3.83 -5.30
C PRO A 213 32.41 -3.95 -3.79
N ASP A 214 32.19 -2.87 -3.05
CA ASP A 214 32.54 -2.77 -1.62
C ASP A 214 31.31 -2.89 -0.67
N GLN A 215 30.18 -3.38 -1.18
CA GLN A 215 29.02 -3.52 -0.32
C GLN A 215 29.20 -4.61 0.75
N LYS A 216 28.77 -4.29 1.97
CA LYS A 216 28.74 -5.30 3.04
C LYS A 216 27.73 -6.39 2.68
N GLN A 217 28.18 -7.62 2.80
CA GLN A 217 27.30 -8.77 2.63
C GLN A 217 26.38 -8.93 3.85
N HIS A 218 25.09 -9.07 3.59
CA HIS A 218 24.08 -9.35 4.59
C HIS A 218 23.29 -10.58 4.15
N LYS A 219 22.79 -11.35 5.08
CA LYS A 219 22.01 -12.56 4.77
C LYS A 219 20.79 -12.18 3.93
N GLY A 220 20.65 -12.82 2.74
CA GLY A 220 19.53 -12.62 1.83
C GLY A 220 19.51 -11.27 1.09
N VAL A 221 20.57 -10.46 1.20
CA VAL A 221 20.69 -9.20 0.48
C VAL A 221 21.62 -9.41 -0.72
N VAL A 222 21.14 -9.16 -1.93
CA VAL A 222 21.89 -9.35 -3.18
C VAL A 222 22.65 -8.09 -3.57
N GLY A 223 21.99 -6.96 -3.65
CA GLY A 223 22.56 -5.69 -4.08
C GLY A 223 22.70 -4.66 -2.97
N SER A 224 22.92 -3.43 -3.35
CA SER A 224 23.12 -2.30 -2.44
C SER A 224 21.81 -1.67 -1.94
N ARG A 225 20.68 -2.19 -2.36
CA ARG A 225 19.33 -1.69 -2.05
C ARG A 225 19.11 -0.24 -2.50
N ASN A 226 19.86 0.19 -3.52
CA ASN A 226 19.69 1.51 -4.10
C ASN A 226 18.45 1.61 -4.95
N TYR A 227 17.99 2.82 -5.11
CA TYR A 227 16.78 3.19 -5.85
C TYR A 227 16.97 4.59 -6.47
N ASP A 228 16.11 4.91 -7.44
CA ASP A 228 15.93 6.26 -7.96
C ASP A 228 14.63 6.85 -7.44
N LEU A 229 14.54 8.18 -7.40
CA LEU A 229 13.35 8.93 -6.98
C LEU A 229 12.69 9.58 -8.19
N TYR A 230 11.63 8.98 -8.69
CA TYR A 230 10.76 9.57 -9.72
C TYR A 230 9.44 8.81 -9.84
N PHE A 231 8.47 9.43 -10.49
CA PHE A 231 7.22 8.75 -10.87
C PHE A 231 7.35 8.17 -12.27
N THR A 232 7.01 6.91 -12.46
CA THR A 232 7.01 6.29 -13.78
C THR A 232 5.93 6.90 -14.69
N ASP A 233 6.17 6.94 -16.00
CA ASP A 233 5.19 7.44 -16.97
C ASP A 233 3.84 6.70 -16.88
N ARG A 234 3.88 5.41 -16.57
CA ARG A 234 2.69 4.59 -16.33
C ARG A 234 1.87 5.12 -15.15
N GLN A 235 2.53 5.40 -14.04
CA GLN A 235 1.86 5.91 -12.84
C GLN A 235 1.29 7.31 -13.08
N LEU A 236 2.02 8.19 -13.79
CA LEU A 236 1.53 9.52 -14.13
C LEU A 236 0.31 9.44 -15.05
N ALA A 237 0.33 8.57 -16.05
CA ALA A 237 -0.82 8.35 -16.93
C ALA A 237 -2.02 7.75 -16.21
N TRP A 238 -1.77 6.87 -15.23
CA TRP A 238 -2.81 6.36 -14.34
C TRP A 238 -3.40 7.48 -13.46
N LEU A 239 -2.55 8.29 -12.85
CA LEU A 239 -2.98 9.42 -12.01
C LEU A 239 -3.86 10.41 -12.78
N GLU A 240 -3.49 10.75 -14.02
CA GLU A 240 -4.30 11.61 -14.89
C GLU A 240 -5.70 11.02 -15.10
N ARG A 241 -5.78 9.71 -15.38
CA ARG A 241 -7.08 9.02 -15.54
C ARG A 241 -7.88 8.99 -14.24
N ASP A 242 -7.24 8.70 -13.12
CA ASP A 242 -7.88 8.66 -11.80
C ASP A 242 -8.48 10.03 -11.45
N LEU A 243 -7.69 11.09 -11.59
CA LEU A 243 -8.14 12.47 -11.34
C LEU A 243 -9.25 12.92 -12.30
N SER A 244 -9.35 12.35 -13.50
CA SER A 244 -10.41 12.69 -14.46
C SER A 244 -11.82 12.30 -13.98
N TYR A 245 -11.92 11.36 -13.05
CA TYR A 245 -13.20 10.98 -12.42
C TYR A 245 -13.66 11.99 -11.36
N ILE A 246 -12.82 12.95 -10.96
CA ILE A 246 -13.18 13.98 -9.99
C ILE A 246 -13.83 15.15 -10.72
N THR A 247 -15.16 15.13 -10.76
CA THR A 247 -15.93 16.15 -11.47
C THR A 247 -16.04 17.47 -10.71
N ASN A 248 -16.04 17.43 -9.37
CA ASN A 248 -16.10 18.63 -8.55
C ASN A 248 -14.69 19.19 -8.33
N LYS A 249 -14.37 20.30 -8.97
CA LYS A 249 -13.05 20.98 -8.85
C LYS A 249 -12.72 21.51 -7.46
N LYS A 250 -13.68 21.50 -6.52
CA LYS A 250 -13.46 21.89 -5.12
C LYS A 250 -13.18 20.69 -4.20
N THR A 251 -13.15 19.47 -4.74
CA THR A 251 -12.79 18.28 -3.99
C THR A 251 -11.36 18.41 -3.47
N PRO A 252 -11.14 18.40 -2.14
CA PRO A 252 -9.79 18.32 -1.59
C PRO A 252 -9.09 17.05 -2.05
N ILE A 253 -7.83 17.17 -2.40
CA ILE A 253 -6.98 16.03 -2.76
C ILE A 253 -5.86 15.92 -1.75
N ILE A 254 -5.72 14.75 -1.12
CA ILE A 254 -4.58 14.41 -0.27
C ILE A 254 -3.70 13.46 -1.05
N VAL A 255 -2.43 13.80 -1.19
CA VAL A 255 -1.42 12.92 -1.82
C VAL A 255 -0.52 12.38 -0.73
N CYS A 256 -0.41 11.04 -0.67
CA CYS A 256 0.46 10.33 0.23
C CYS A 256 1.59 9.68 -0.59
N MET A 257 2.83 9.95 -0.20
CA MET A 257 4.03 9.32 -0.77
C MET A 257 5.09 9.24 0.33
N HIS A 258 6.11 8.39 0.11
CA HIS A 258 7.17 8.21 1.11
C HIS A 258 8.23 9.31 1.02
N ALA A 259 8.89 9.44 -0.11
CA ALA A 259 9.92 10.46 -0.29
C ALA A 259 9.32 11.79 -0.80
N PRO A 260 9.72 12.94 -0.22
CA PRO A 260 9.21 14.26 -0.61
C PRO A 260 9.75 14.75 -1.96
#